data_a4579e27a6c11baa7275c751087a15d7
#
_entry.id   a4579e27a6c11baa7275c751087a15d7
#
_cell.length_a   1.000
_cell.length_b   1.000
_cell.length_c   1.000
_cell.angle_alpha   90.00
_cell.angle_beta   90.00
_cell.angle_gamma   90.00
#
_symmetry.space_group_name_H-M   'P 1'
#
loop_
_entity.id
_entity.type
_entity.pdbx_description
1 polymer ?
#
loop_
_entity_poly.entity_id
_entity_poly.type
_entity_poly.pdbx_seq_one_letter_code
_entity_poly.pdbx_strand_id
1 'polypeptide(L)'
;MYKKIFVLLMLTIFVLVPFAAAVAEDAPAGNKRKGKYTYRKVYKACMGAGEVDSATPKISPADKKKAEWKDIFENKKFDEFGCLDQWAALSDKDILDIYSYFYSYAADSPTPATCK
;
A
#
# COMPACT_ATOMS: atom_id res chain seq x y z
N MET A 1 32.71 49.68 -7.87
CA MET A 1 32.33 49.23 -8.97
C MET A 1 32.26 47.83 -9.04
N TYR A 2 33.16 47.13 -8.73
CA TYR A 2 33.09 45.78 -8.89
C TYR A 2 32.20 45.18 -7.93
N LYS A 3 31.85 45.75 -6.93
CA LYS A 3 31.06 45.15 -5.95
C LYS A 3 29.76 44.77 -6.49
N LYS A 4 29.33 45.45 -7.44
CA LYS A 4 28.05 45.14 -7.95
C LYS A 4 28.05 43.88 -8.72
N ILE A 5 29.11 43.64 -9.32
CA ILE A 5 29.19 42.47 -10.12
C ILE A 5 29.16 41.25 -9.25
N PHE A 6 29.69 41.44 -8.11
CA PHE A 6 29.79 40.37 -7.26
C PHE A 6 28.46 39.94 -6.82
N VAL A 7 27.63 40.81 -6.60
CA VAL A 7 26.35 40.47 -6.10
C VAL A 7 25.55 39.71 -7.09
N LEU A 8 25.84 40.05 -8.32
CA LEU A 8 25.09 39.38 -9.29
C LEU A 8 25.45 37.95 -9.38
N LEU A 9 26.65 37.66 -9.07
CA LEU A 9 27.04 36.31 -9.22
C LEU A 9 26.44 35.49 -8.19
N MET A 10 26.10 36.05 -7.11
CA MET A 10 25.64 35.23 -6.08
C MET A 10 24.23 34.82 -6.28
N LEU A 11 23.55 35.51 -7.07
CA LEU A 11 22.23 35.18 -7.21
C LEU A 11 21.97 34.03 -8.03
N THR A 12 22.89 33.69 -8.78
CA THR A 12 22.56 32.66 -9.69
C THR A 12 22.62 31.31 -9.13
N ILE A 13 23.22 31.16 -8.06
CA ILE A 13 23.41 29.87 -7.62
C ILE A 13 22.25 29.27 -7.10
N PHE A 14 21.23 29.94 -6.88
CA PHE A 14 20.34 29.47 -6.20
C PHE A 14 19.40 28.71 -6.80
N VAL A 15 19.30 28.56 -7.86
CA VAL A 15 18.31 27.97 -8.37
C VAL A 15 18.31 26.66 -8.50
N LEU A 16 19.03 25.97 -8.18
CA LEU A 16 19.03 24.77 -8.44
C LEU A 16 18.49 23.87 -7.71
N VAL A 17 17.58 23.82 -7.29
CA VAL A 17 17.14 22.96 -6.54
C VAL A 17 16.51 22.01 -7.12
N PRO A 18 16.66 21.02 -7.15
CA PRO A 18 16.15 20.08 -7.78
C PRO A 18 15.19 19.43 -7.26
N PHE A 19 14.78 19.04 -7.07
CA PHE A 19 14.00 18.46 -6.58
C PHE A 19 13.47 17.40 -6.92
N ALA A 20 13.61 16.80 -6.85
CA ALA A 20 13.30 15.70 -7.17
C ALA A 20 12.42 15.08 -6.63
N ALA A 21 12.19 15.10 -6.14
CA ALA A 21 11.43 14.47 -5.69
C ALA A 21 10.74 13.68 -5.66
N ALA A 22 10.67 13.44 -5.41
CA ALA A 22 9.96 12.69 -5.25
C ALA A 22 9.39 11.76 -5.34
N VAL A 23 9.07 11.40 -5.58
CA VAL A 23 8.49 10.42 -5.82
C VAL A 23 8.40 9.38 -5.13
N ALA A 24 8.61 9.29 -4.35
CA ALA A 24 8.58 8.28 -3.64
C ALA A 24 7.36 7.65 -3.54
N GLU A 25 7.22 6.53 -3.75
CA GLU A 25 6.12 5.94 -3.57
C GLU A 25 6.08 5.58 -2.24
N ASP A 26 5.19 5.63 -1.53
CA ASP A 26 5.07 5.27 -0.21
C ASP A 26 4.74 3.83 -0.08
N ALA A 27 5.42 3.00 -0.67
CA ALA A 27 5.16 1.58 -0.56
C ALA A 27 5.28 1.13 0.89
N PRO A 28 4.34 0.35 1.36
CA PRO A 28 4.42 -0.16 2.72
C PRO A 28 5.61 -1.08 2.90
N ALA A 29 6.15 -1.11 4.09
CA ALA A 29 7.37 -1.84 4.36
C ALA A 29 7.17 -3.26 4.86
N GLY A 30 6.03 -3.83 4.66
CA GLY A 30 5.78 -5.20 5.10
C GLY A 30 6.29 -6.23 4.11
N ASN A 31 6.03 -7.49 4.40
CA ASN A 31 6.44 -8.59 3.58
C ASN A 31 5.26 -9.05 2.73
N LYS A 32 5.30 -8.76 1.46
CA LYS A 32 4.16 -9.05 0.57
C LYS A 32 3.87 -10.53 0.43
N ARG A 33 4.87 -11.36 0.51
CA ARG A 33 4.66 -12.80 0.38
C ARG A 33 3.94 -13.33 1.62
N LYS A 34 4.37 -12.89 2.77
CA LYS A 34 3.74 -13.29 3.99
C LYS A 34 2.34 -12.70 4.05
N GLY A 35 2.17 -11.49 3.53
CA GLY A 35 0.86 -10.85 3.49
C GLY A 35 -0.15 -11.65 2.69
N LYS A 36 0.28 -12.20 1.57
CA LYS A 36 -0.59 -13.02 0.74
C LYS A 36 -1.05 -14.24 1.53
N TYR A 37 -0.13 -14.86 2.23
CA TYR A 37 -0.45 -16.04 2.99
C TYR A 37 -1.38 -15.70 4.16
N THR A 38 -1.11 -14.62 4.86
CA THR A 38 -1.92 -14.20 6.00
C THR A 38 -3.32 -13.81 5.54
N TYR A 39 -3.44 -13.16 4.40
CA TYR A 39 -4.72 -12.79 3.86
C TYR A 39 -5.57 -14.04 3.57
N ARG A 40 -4.96 -15.06 3.02
CA ARG A 40 -5.68 -16.29 2.77
C ARG A 40 -6.13 -16.96 4.07
N LYS A 41 -5.32 -16.85 5.11
CA LYS A 41 -5.68 -17.42 6.39
C LYS A 41 -6.88 -16.70 7.00
N VAL A 42 -7.03 -15.41 6.75
CA VAL A 42 -8.18 -14.67 7.24
C VAL A 42 -9.46 -15.28 6.69
N TYR A 43 -9.49 -15.54 5.39
CA TYR A 43 -10.69 -16.10 4.79
C TYR A 43 -10.93 -17.54 5.18
N LYS A 44 -9.88 -18.29 5.41
CA LYS A 44 -10.02 -19.66 5.86
C LYS A 44 -10.65 -19.68 7.24
N ALA A 45 -10.20 -18.81 8.13
CA ALA A 45 -10.77 -18.72 9.46
C ALA A 45 -12.20 -18.18 9.40
N CYS A 46 -12.46 -17.27 8.50
CA CYS A 46 -13.76 -16.68 8.32
C CYS A 46 -14.77 -17.75 7.83
N MET A 47 -14.34 -18.59 6.91
CA MET A 47 -15.18 -19.69 6.45
C MET A 47 -15.45 -20.66 7.60
N GLY A 48 -14.44 -20.92 8.41
CA GLY A 48 -14.61 -21.79 9.57
C GLY A 48 -15.60 -21.24 10.57
N ALA A 49 -15.74 -19.92 10.62
CA ALA A 49 -16.70 -19.29 11.51
C ALA A 49 -18.08 -19.16 10.87
N GLY A 50 -18.24 -19.61 9.65
CA GLY A 50 -19.53 -19.59 8.98
C GLY A 50 -19.89 -18.25 8.36
N GLU A 51 -18.97 -17.31 8.27
CA GLU A 51 -19.28 -15.99 7.74
C GLU A 51 -19.19 -15.90 6.24
N VAL A 52 -18.45 -16.78 5.62
CA VAL A 52 -18.34 -16.82 4.16
C VAL A 52 -18.48 -18.25 3.70
N ASP A 53 -18.83 -18.43 2.45
CA ASP A 53 -19.05 -19.75 1.90
C ASP A 53 -17.79 -20.42 1.36
N SER A 54 -16.76 -19.67 1.18
CA SER A 54 -15.55 -20.20 0.56
C SER A 54 -14.32 -19.64 1.23
N ALA A 55 -13.27 -20.41 1.30
CA ALA A 55 -12.00 -19.95 1.83
C ALA A 55 -11.24 -19.13 0.81
N THR A 56 -11.73 -19.05 -0.42
CA THR A 56 -11.06 -18.25 -1.45
C THR A 56 -11.51 -16.81 -1.33
N PRO A 57 -10.57 -15.87 -1.12
CA PRO A 57 -10.95 -14.48 -1.00
C PRO A 57 -11.59 -13.96 -2.30
N LYS A 58 -12.63 -13.15 -2.15
CA LYS A 58 -13.27 -12.60 -3.32
C LYS A 58 -12.62 -11.31 -3.76
N ILE A 59 -11.93 -10.63 -2.88
CA ILE A 59 -11.28 -9.38 -3.22
C ILE A 59 -9.82 -9.63 -3.52
N SER A 60 -9.39 -9.16 -4.67
CA SER A 60 -8.03 -9.30 -5.13
C SER A 60 -7.30 -7.97 -5.08
N PRO A 61 -5.99 -7.95 -4.92
CA PRO A 61 -5.24 -6.70 -4.98
C PRO A 61 -5.47 -5.91 -6.27
N ALA A 62 -5.74 -6.57 -7.38
CA ALA A 62 -5.96 -5.89 -8.64
C ALA A 62 -7.35 -5.26 -8.75
N ASP A 63 -8.19 -5.41 -7.74
CA ASP A 63 -9.52 -4.81 -7.78
C ASP A 63 -9.47 -3.31 -7.56
N LYS A 64 -8.40 -2.79 -6.99
CA LYS A 64 -8.28 -1.37 -6.72
C LYS A 64 -6.87 -0.89 -6.99
N LYS A 65 -6.72 0.42 -7.07
CA LYS A 65 -5.41 1.03 -7.30
C LYS A 65 -4.67 1.23 -5.99
N LYS A 66 -3.38 1.49 -6.08
CA LYS A 66 -2.54 1.68 -4.91
C LYS A 66 -3.09 2.72 -3.96
N ALA A 67 -3.54 3.86 -4.49
CA ALA A 67 -4.04 4.93 -3.65
C ALA A 67 -5.30 4.52 -2.89
N GLU A 68 -6.10 3.68 -3.49
CA GLU A 68 -7.32 3.21 -2.85
C GLU A 68 -6.98 2.23 -1.73
N TRP A 69 -6.00 1.36 -1.96
CA TRP A 69 -5.58 0.43 -0.91
C TRP A 69 -4.93 1.18 0.24
N LYS A 70 -4.18 2.24 -0.08
CA LYS A 70 -3.55 3.04 0.95
C LYS A 70 -4.62 3.60 1.90
N ASP A 71 -5.69 4.14 1.35
CA ASP A 71 -6.77 4.69 2.14
C ASP A 71 -7.41 3.61 3.02
N ILE A 72 -7.67 2.47 2.45
CA ILE A 72 -8.30 1.38 3.16
C ILE A 72 -7.43 0.88 4.31
N PHE A 73 -6.16 0.65 4.05
CA PHE A 73 -5.30 0.07 5.08
C PHE A 73 -4.87 1.08 6.13
N GLU A 74 -4.64 2.32 5.75
CA GLU A 74 -4.23 3.33 6.71
C GLU A 74 -5.37 3.73 7.63
N ASN A 75 -6.59 3.66 7.16
CA ASN A 75 -7.76 4.01 7.95
C ASN A 75 -8.51 2.79 8.45
N LYS A 76 -7.95 1.64 8.24
CA LYS A 76 -8.52 0.38 8.69
C LYS A 76 -9.99 0.19 8.26
N LYS A 77 -10.24 0.50 7.01
CA LYS A 77 -11.58 0.38 6.46
C LYS A 77 -11.79 -1.01 5.89
N PHE A 78 -11.85 -1.99 6.73
CA PHE A 78 -11.91 -3.38 6.28
C PHE A 78 -13.33 -3.92 6.07
N ASP A 79 -14.31 -3.05 6.11
CA ASP A 79 -15.69 -3.49 5.99
C ASP A 79 -15.98 -4.24 4.73
N GLU A 80 -15.41 -3.84 3.63
CA GLU A 80 -15.74 -4.45 2.38
C GLU A 80 -15.16 -5.86 2.25
N PHE A 81 -14.22 -6.22 3.08
CA PHE A 81 -13.71 -7.57 3.06
C PHE A 81 -14.63 -8.53 3.80
N GLY A 82 -15.52 -8.05 4.62
CA GLY A 82 -16.27 -8.90 5.51
C GLY A 82 -15.33 -9.44 6.56
N CYS A 83 -15.69 -10.43 7.24
CA CYS A 83 -14.79 -11.10 8.19
C CYS A 83 -14.18 -10.15 9.23
N LEU A 84 -14.96 -9.20 9.71
CA LEU A 84 -14.43 -8.17 10.60
C LEU A 84 -13.78 -8.71 11.86
N ASP A 85 -14.28 -9.80 12.41
CA ASP A 85 -13.69 -10.37 13.60
C ASP A 85 -12.30 -10.91 13.32
N GLN A 86 -12.13 -11.51 12.17
CA GLN A 86 -10.84 -12.07 11.79
C GLN A 86 -9.83 -10.95 11.51
N TRP A 87 -10.29 -9.86 10.91
CA TRP A 87 -9.42 -8.71 10.70
C TRP A 87 -9.04 -8.07 12.02
N ALA A 88 -9.97 -8.00 12.97
CA ALA A 88 -9.68 -7.39 14.26
C ALA A 88 -8.68 -8.20 15.06
N ALA A 89 -8.55 -9.46 14.77
CA ALA A 89 -7.60 -10.31 15.50
C ALA A 89 -6.18 -10.22 14.95
N LEU A 90 -5.97 -9.53 13.85
CA LEU A 90 -4.63 -9.45 13.26
C LEU A 90 -3.79 -8.42 13.98
N SER A 91 -2.49 -8.68 14.06
CA SER A 91 -1.56 -7.72 14.62
C SER A 91 -1.30 -6.62 13.61
N ASP A 92 -0.74 -5.53 14.05
CA ASP A 92 -0.38 -4.44 13.14
C ASP A 92 0.63 -4.93 12.10
N LYS A 93 1.50 -5.84 12.48
CA LYS A 93 2.45 -6.36 11.54
C LYS A 93 1.77 -7.20 10.48
N ASP A 94 0.80 -8.00 10.86
CA ASP A 94 0.06 -8.82 9.92
C ASP A 94 -0.67 -7.92 8.91
N ILE A 95 -1.27 -6.86 9.42
CA ILE A 95 -1.98 -5.91 8.56
C ILE A 95 -1.00 -5.22 7.61
N LEU A 96 0.17 -4.86 8.09
CA LEU A 96 1.17 -4.23 7.25
C LEU A 96 1.64 -5.18 6.14
N ASP A 97 1.83 -6.45 6.46
CA ASP A 97 2.23 -7.43 5.47
C ASP A 97 1.13 -7.60 4.40
N ILE A 98 -0.13 -7.64 4.81
CA ILE A 98 -1.24 -7.75 3.86
C ILE A 98 -1.32 -6.49 3.01
N TYR A 99 -1.12 -5.33 3.59
CA TYR A 99 -1.12 -4.08 2.84
C TYR A 99 0.00 -4.13 1.79
N SER A 100 1.18 -4.59 2.16
CA SER A 100 2.28 -4.70 1.21
C SER A 100 1.93 -5.62 0.05
N TYR A 101 1.20 -6.68 0.32
CA TYR A 101 0.74 -7.59 -0.73
C TYR A 101 -0.25 -6.87 -1.66
N PHE A 102 -1.24 -6.17 -1.10
CA PHE A 102 -2.23 -5.50 -1.91
C PHE A 102 -1.61 -4.35 -2.72
N TYR A 103 -0.71 -3.62 -2.12
CA TYR A 103 -0.05 -2.50 -2.80
C TYR A 103 0.81 -3.01 -3.96
N SER A 104 1.56 -4.07 -3.72
CA SER A 104 2.48 -4.59 -4.74
C SER A 104 1.78 -5.17 -5.95
N TYR A 105 0.56 -5.63 -5.80
CA TYR A 105 -0.17 -6.26 -6.89
C TYR A 105 -1.46 -5.51 -7.24
N ALA A 106 -1.53 -4.25 -6.90
CA ALA A 106 -2.69 -3.41 -7.21
C ALA A 106 -2.89 -3.26 -8.71
N ALA A 107 -4.04 -2.79 -9.11
CA ALA A 107 -4.37 -2.65 -10.52
C ALA A 107 -3.38 -1.81 -11.29
N ASP A 108 -2.80 -0.80 -10.65
CA ASP A 108 -1.84 0.09 -11.31
C ASP A 108 -0.39 -0.25 -10.97
N SER A 109 -0.13 -1.43 -10.46
CA SER A 109 1.26 -1.85 -10.21
C SER A 109 1.84 -2.43 -11.50
N PRO A 110 3.15 -2.58 -11.58
CA PRO A 110 3.75 -3.24 -12.74
C PRO A 110 3.36 -4.70 -12.85
N THR A 111 2.94 -5.32 -11.75
CA THR A 111 2.57 -6.72 -11.78
C THR A 111 1.25 -6.91 -11.04
N PRO A 112 0.14 -6.50 -11.64
CA PRO A 112 -1.15 -6.65 -10.96
C PRO A 112 -1.46 -8.12 -10.71
N ALA A 113 -2.19 -8.39 -9.66
CA ALA A 113 -2.58 -9.75 -9.34
C ALA A 113 -3.45 -10.30 -10.44
N THR A 114 -3.21 -11.54 -10.82
CA THR A 114 -4.06 -12.17 -11.77
C THR A 114 -4.95 -13.10 -11.01
N CYS A 115 -6.10 -13.22 -11.49
CA CYS A 115 -6.98 -13.89 -10.78
C CYS A 115 -6.89 -15.25 -10.91
N LYS A 116 -7.26 -15.89 -10.18
CA LYS A 116 -7.32 -17.18 -10.27
C LYS A 116 -7.14 -17.82 -9.38
#